data_b86334adc04b2d9e5b83e6c88dd9386d
#
_entry.id   b86334adc04b2d9e5b83e6c88dd9386d
#
_cell.length_a   1.000
_cell.length_b   1.000
_cell.length_c   1.000
_cell.angle_alpha   90.00
_cell.angle_beta   90.00
_cell.angle_gamma   90.00
#
_symmetry.space_group_name_H-M   'P 1'
#
loop_
_entity.id
_entity.type
_entity.pdbx_description
1 polymer ?
#
loop_
_entity_poly.entity_id
_entity_poly.type
_entity_poly.pdbx_seq_one_letter_code
_entity_poly.pdbx_strand_id
1 'polypeptide(L)'
;MKPLFILLAWVGLSHAQVKTQNEPTNASEAAAKKAAANQVTDERYQALKAKLPADQQQWEILLEQNLGSFYLPIHKSEKVAGKSNAWDFVQDDPKLPRVLLIGDSISRGYTQDVRKSMSGKANVHRAPENCGPTANGVKKIDIWLGDGKWDVIHFNFGIHDRKTSAADYETRLEALITRMKQTGAKLIFATTTPVPPDTKDGLEIVTQINEKNAIATQVMQKHGVAINDLHSFLAPQLEGIANPKDVHFNAKGYELMGQQVAKAIESVLK
;
A
#
# COMPACT_ATOMS: atom_id res chain seq x y z
N MET A 1 -56.65 29.81 -75.58
CA MET A 1 -56.67 28.70 -74.68
C MET A 1 -55.44 28.75 -73.78
N LYS A 2 -55.61 29.16 -72.54
CA LYS A 2 -54.51 29.21 -71.53
C LYS A 2 -54.93 28.27 -70.39
N PRO A 3 -54.07 27.34 -69.94
CA PRO A 3 -54.40 26.54 -68.77
C PRO A 3 -54.04 27.28 -67.45
N LEU A 4 -54.92 27.07 -66.54
CA LEU A 4 -54.93 27.57 -65.17
C LEU A 4 -53.96 26.77 -64.31
N PHE A 5 -52.97 27.40 -63.64
CA PHE A 5 -52.12 26.77 -62.68
C PHE A 5 -52.70 26.94 -61.28
N ILE A 6 -53.02 25.83 -60.64
CA ILE A 6 -53.42 25.76 -59.23
C ILE A 6 -52.16 25.67 -58.37
N LEU A 7 -51.96 26.62 -57.48
CA LEU A 7 -50.88 26.62 -56.49
C LEU A 7 -51.35 25.86 -55.26
N LEU A 8 -50.72 24.73 -54.96
CA LEU A 8 -50.93 24.00 -53.74
C LEU A 8 -49.95 24.52 -52.70
N ALA A 9 -50.43 25.15 -51.62
CA ALA A 9 -49.62 25.56 -50.48
C ALA A 9 -49.31 24.34 -49.60
N TRP A 10 -48.05 24.09 -49.43
CA TRP A 10 -47.53 23.09 -48.48
C TRP A 10 -47.44 23.73 -47.08
N VAL A 11 -48.25 23.25 -46.11
CA VAL A 11 -48.16 23.58 -44.71
C VAL A 11 -47.07 22.68 -44.09
N GLY A 12 -45.92 23.25 -43.77
CA GLY A 12 -44.84 22.57 -43.07
C GLY A 12 -45.21 22.34 -41.58
N LEU A 13 -45.44 21.11 -41.20
CA LEU A 13 -45.46 20.76 -39.78
C LEU A 13 -44.03 20.72 -39.24
N SER A 14 -43.71 21.68 -38.36
CA SER A 14 -42.48 21.67 -37.58
C SER A 14 -42.62 20.56 -36.50
N HIS A 15 -41.81 19.50 -36.66
CA HIS A 15 -41.63 18.51 -35.59
C HIS A 15 -40.71 19.12 -34.54
N ALA A 16 -41.28 19.48 -33.40
CA ALA A 16 -40.49 19.78 -32.21
C ALA A 16 -39.76 18.51 -31.76
N GLN A 17 -38.44 18.50 -31.84
CA GLN A 17 -37.62 17.45 -31.24
C GLN A 17 -37.78 17.52 -29.73
N VAL A 18 -38.50 16.56 -29.17
CA VAL A 18 -38.51 16.27 -27.73
C VAL A 18 -37.09 15.79 -27.38
N LYS A 19 -36.31 16.61 -26.66
CA LYS A 19 -35.10 16.16 -26.01
C LYS A 19 -35.49 15.10 -24.99
N THR A 20 -35.25 13.84 -25.33
CA THR A 20 -35.25 12.76 -24.35
C THR A 20 -34.15 13.04 -23.34
N GLN A 21 -34.51 13.41 -22.14
CA GLN A 21 -33.60 13.35 -20.99
C GLN A 21 -33.17 11.89 -20.87
N ASN A 22 -31.88 11.61 -21.07
CA ASN A 22 -31.32 10.29 -20.82
C ASN A 22 -31.53 9.97 -19.34
N GLU A 23 -32.37 9.01 -19.04
CA GLU A 23 -32.45 8.46 -17.68
C GLU A 23 -31.05 7.92 -17.31
N PRO A 24 -30.57 8.19 -16.06
CA PRO A 24 -29.27 7.72 -15.63
C PRO A 24 -29.24 6.18 -15.71
N THR A 25 -28.19 5.65 -16.32
CA THR A 25 -28.00 4.19 -16.39
C THR A 25 -27.71 3.65 -14.98
N ASN A 26 -28.04 2.40 -14.68
CA ASN A 26 -27.73 1.73 -13.39
C ASN A 26 -26.26 1.95 -12.94
N ALA A 27 -25.33 2.07 -13.89
CA ALA A 27 -23.91 2.35 -13.62
C ALA A 27 -23.69 3.79 -13.14
N SER A 28 -24.42 4.78 -13.69
CA SER A 28 -24.30 6.19 -13.26
C SER A 28 -24.90 6.43 -11.88
N GLU A 29 -26.02 5.76 -11.55
CA GLU A 29 -26.63 5.79 -10.23
C GLU A 29 -25.73 5.14 -9.17
N ALA A 30 -25.13 3.99 -9.47
CA ALA A 30 -24.17 3.33 -8.58
C ALA A 30 -22.92 4.19 -8.32
N ALA A 31 -22.40 4.86 -9.36
CA ALA A 31 -21.29 5.80 -9.24
C ALA A 31 -21.64 7.03 -8.39
N ALA A 32 -22.84 7.61 -8.59
CA ALA A 32 -23.32 8.74 -7.79
C ALA A 32 -23.52 8.35 -6.31
N LYS A 33 -24.09 7.17 -6.04
CA LYS A 33 -24.26 6.65 -4.68
C LYS A 33 -22.93 6.41 -3.98
N LYS A 34 -21.93 5.87 -4.71
CA LYS A 34 -20.57 5.67 -4.20
C LYS A 34 -19.88 7.01 -3.89
N ALA A 35 -20.02 8.01 -4.77
CA ALA A 35 -19.48 9.35 -4.55
C ALA A 35 -20.09 10.02 -3.32
N ALA A 36 -21.41 9.95 -3.15
CA ALA A 36 -22.11 10.47 -1.97
C ALA A 36 -21.66 9.77 -0.67
N ALA A 37 -21.49 8.43 -0.70
CA ALA A 37 -20.99 7.68 0.46
C ALA A 37 -19.53 8.07 0.82
N ASN A 38 -18.69 8.30 -0.18
CA ASN A 38 -17.32 8.78 0.03
C ASN A 38 -17.31 10.19 0.63
N GLN A 39 -18.17 11.08 0.18
CA GLN A 39 -18.28 12.44 0.73
C GLN A 39 -18.69 12.39 2.21
N VAL A 40 -19.70 11.62 2.58
CA VAL A 40 -20.10 11.43 3.99
C VAL A 40 -18.96 10.88 4.84
N THR A 41 -18.19 9.94 4.29
CA THR A 41 -17.02 9.39 4.98
C THR A 41 -15.94 10.46 5.17
N ASP A 42 -15.69 11.28 4.16
CA ASP A 42 -14.72 12.38 4.21
C ASP A 42 -15.11 13.42 5.29
N GLU A 43 -16.37 13.86 5.32
CA GLU A 43 -16.87 14.82 6.32
C GLU A 43 -16.69 14.27 7.75
N ARG A 44 -17.06 13.01 7.98
CA ARG A 44 -16.89 12.34 9.28
C ARG A 44 -15.42 12.22 9.67
N TYR A 45 -14.55 11.85 8.72
CA TYR A 45 -13.12 11.76 8.94
C TYR A 45 -12.51 13.12 9.31
N GLN A 46 -12.86 14.21 8.60
CA GLN A 46 -12.39 15.56 8.94
C GLN A 46 -12.86 16.00 10.34
N ALA A 47 -14.09 15.69 10.69
CA ALA A 47 -14.62 15.97 12.03
C ALA A 47 -13.90 15.17 13.15
N LEU A 48 -13.50 13.93 12.87
CA LEU A 48 -12.67 13.13 13.78
C LEU A 48 -11.27 13.71 13.89
N LYS A 49 -10.61 13.99 12.74
CA LYS A 49 -9.25 14.53 12.68
C LYS A 49 -9.13 15.83 13.46
N ALA A 50 -10.10 16.75 13.35
CA ALA A 50 -10.11 18.03 14.05
C ALA A 50 -10.11 17.89 15.59
N LYS A 51 -10.52 16.74 16.13
CA LYS A 51 -10.54 16.46 17.58
C LYS A 51 -9.31 15.75 18.10
N LEU A 52 -8.41 15.30 17.21
CA LEU A 52 -7.19 14.62 17.60
C LEU A 52 -6.16 15.58 18.22
N PRO A 53 -5.22 15.10 19.03
CA PRO A 53 -4.02 15.86 19.42
C PRO A 53 -3.23 16.34 18.21
N ALA A 54 -2.46 17.42 18.38
CA ALA A 54 -1.78 18.10 17.26
C ALA A 54 -0.81 17.18 16.48
N ASP A 55 -0.07 16.33 17.16
CA ASP A 55 0.84 15.33 16.56
C ASP A 55 0.09 14.29 15.72
N GLN A 56 -1.05 13.82 16.22
CA GLN A 56 -1.92 12.91 15.47
C GLN A 56 -2.57 13.61 14.26
N GLN A 57 -2.96 14.87 14.39
CA GLN A 57 -3.46 15.65 13.25
C GLN A 57 -2.38 15.78 12.15
N GLN A 58 -1.12 16.05 12.53
CA GLN A 58 0.00 16.12 11.58
C GLN A 58 0.23 14.77 10.89
N TRP A 59 0.12 13.67 11.61
CA TRP A 59 0.19 12.33 11.03
C TRP A 59 -0.92 12.08 9.99
N GLU A 60 -2.17 12.42 10.33
CA GLU A 60 -3.29 12.28 9.38
C GLU A 60 -3.11 13.17 8.14
N ILE A 61 -2.56 14.40 8.28
CA ILE A 61 -2.22 15.27 7.15
C ILE A 61 -1.14 14.60 6.27
N LEU A 62 -0.12 14.01 6.87
CA LEU A 62 0.93 13.29 6.14
C LEU A 62 0.36 12.09 5.37
N LEU A 63 -0.58 11.35 5.96
CA LEU A 63 -1.29 10.25 5.29
C LEU A 63 -2.15 10.75 4.13
N GLU A 64 -2.88 11.86 4.28
CA GLU A 64 -3.66 12.47 3.19
C GLU A 64 -2.79 12.83 1.98
N GLN A 65 -1.54 13.25 2.21
CA GLN A 65 -0.60 13.61 1.16
C GLN A 65 0.06 12.42 0.48
N ASN A 66 0.14 11.26 1.15
CA ASN A 66 1.00 10.16 0.69
C ASN A 66 0.28 8.84 0.39
N LEU A 67 -0.88 8.54 0.97
CA LEU A 67 -1.57 7.26 0.75
C LEU A 67 -2.15 7.07 -0.66
N GLY A 68 -2.32 8.16 -1.41
CA GLY A 68 -2.85 8.13 -2.77
C GLY A 68 -4.34 7.76 -2.85
N SER A 69 -4.87 7.75 -4.06
CA SER A 69 -6.31 7.61 -4.32
C SER A 69 -6.88 6.23 -4.00
N PHE A 70 -6.04 5.21 -3.87
CA PHE A 70 -6.47 3.85 -3.55
C PHE A 70 -6.55 3.61 -2.03
N TYR A 71 -5.47 3.90 -1.30
CA TYR A 71 -5.40 3.57 0.13
C TYR A 71 -5.99 4.64 1.06
N LEU A 72 -5.99 5.90 0.65
CA LEU A 72 -6.55 6.98 1.48
C LEU A 72 -8.05 6.79 1.78
N PRO A 73 -8.92 6.45 0.80
CA PRO A 73 -10.32 6.16 1.10
C PRO A 73 -10.52 4.97 2.05
N ILE A 74 -9.68 3.94 1.93
CA ILE A 74 -9.71 2.76 2.82
C ILE A 74 -9.36 3.19 4.25
N HIS A 75 -8.24 3.92 4.43
CA HIS A 75 -7.82 4.43 5.74
C HIS A 75 -8.91 5.29 6.39
N LYS A 76 -9.48 6.25 5.66
CA LYS A 76 -10.56 7.11 6.15
C LYS A 76 -11.79 6.31 6.59
N SER A 77 -12.19 5.34 5.78
CA SER A 77 -13.34 4.46 6.10
C SER A 77 -13.10 3.62 7.36
N GLU A 78 -11.91 3.03 7.49
CA GLU A 78 -11.52 2.26 8.67
C GLU A 78 -11.48 3.15 9.93
N LYS A 79 -10.91 4.36 9.83
CA LYS A 79 -10.84 5.35 10.91
C LYS A 79 -12.23 5.78 11.38
N VAL A 80 -13.13 6.12 10.46
CA VAL A 80 -14.53 6.48 10.76
C VAL A 80 -15.29 5.33 11.39
N ALA A 81 -14.97 4.08 11.03
CA ALA A 81 -15.56 2.88 11.62
C ALA A 81 -14.94 2.48 12.96
N GLY A 82 -13.95 3.23 13.49
CA GLY A 82 -13.23 2.89 14.72
C GLY A 82 -12.37 1.63 14.61
N LYS A 83 -11.99 1.24 13.38
CA LYS A 83 -11.14 0.07 13.12
C LYS A 83 -9.68 0.47 13.14
N SER A 84 -8.87 -0.33 13.83
CA SER A 84 -7.42 -0.22 13.79
C SER A 84 -6.86 -0.65 12.44
N ASN A 85 -5.83 0.04 11.94
CA ASN A 85 -5.17 -0.29 10.69
C ASN A 85 -3.65 -0.03 10.73
N ALA A 86 -2.98 -0.39 9.65
CA ALA A 86 -1.52 -0.32 9.54
C ALA A 86 -0.96 1.12 9.66
N TRP A 87 -1.76 2.14 9.40
CA TRP A 87 -1.37 3.56 9.45
C TRP A 87 -1.88 4.29 10.69
N ASP A 88 -2.35 3.57 11.73
CA ASP A 88 -2.67 4.20 13.01
C ASP A 88 -1.44 4.90 13.57
N PHE A 89 -1.67 6.08 14.14
CA PHE A 89 -0.65 6.80 14.89
C PHE A 89 -0.11 5.94 16.03
N VAL A 90 1.19 5.98 16.23
CA VAL A 90 1.86 5.28 17.33
C VAL A 90 2.37 6.31 18.31
N GLN A 91 1.81 6.28 19.52
CA GLN A 91 2.34 7.07 20.63
C GLN A 91 3.56 6.36 21.18
N ASP A 92 4.73 6.98 21.08
CA ASP A 92 5.98 6.39 21.55
C ASP A 92 6.02 6.29 23.10
N ASP A 93 6.41 5.13 23.59
CA ASP A 93 7.01 5.00 24.92
C ASP A 93 8.51 5.36 24.78
N PRO A 94 8.99 6.42 25.45
CA PRO A 94 10.39 6.86 25.31
C PRO A 94 11.43 5.87 25.84
N LYS A 95 10.99 4.81 26.54
CA LYS A 95 11.86 3.75 27.05
C LYS A 95 12.05 2.62 26.05
N LEU A 96 11.26 2.58 24.98
CA LEU A 96 11.27 1.51 24.01
C LEU A 96 11.93 1.94 22.69
N PRO A 97 12.66 1.03 22.02
CA PRO A 97 13.24 1.31 20.72
C PRO A 97 12.17 1.61 19.66
N ARG A 98 12.54 2.42 18.67
CA ARG A 98 11.68 2.79 17.54
C ARG A 98 11.99 1.91 16.32
N VAL A 99 10.98 1.28 15.79
CA VAL A 99 11.06 0.41 14.61
C VAL A 99 10.23 1.00 13.49
N LEU A 100 10.81 1.10 12.29
CA LEU A 100 10.10 1.51 11.07
C LEU A 100 9.89 0.32 10.15
N LEU A 101 8.65 0.10 9.73
CA LEU A 101 8.29 -0.85 8.68
C LEU A 101 8.12 -0.10 7.35
N ILE A 102 8.91 -0.46 6.33
CA ILE A 102 8.83 0.05 4.96
C ILE A 102 8.46 -1.11 4.04
N GLY A 103 7.41 -0.96 3.23
CA GLY A 103 7.02 -1.97 2.26
C GLY A 103 5.62 -1.73 1.70
N ASP A 104 5.14 -2.69 0.93
CA ASP A 104 3.91 -2.63 0.16
C ASP A 104 2.66 -3.16 0.91
N SER A 105 1.68 -3.66 0.16
CA SER A 105 0.43 -4.22 0.69
C SER A 105 0.63 -5.45 1.59
N ILE A 106 1.69 -6.24 1.35
CA ILE A 106 2.01 -7.39 2.18
C ILE A 106 2.44 -6.91 3.57
N SER A 107 3.35 -5.93 3.63
CA SER A 107 3.77 -5.36 4.91
C SER A 107 2.64 -4.60 5.62
N ARG A 108 1.72 -3.98 4.86
CA ARG A 108 0.48 -3.43 5.41
C ARG A 108 -0.33 -4.53 6.12
N GLY A 109 -0.45 -5.70 5.50
CA GLY A 109 -1.22 -6.81 6.04
C GLY A 109 -0.71 -7.31 7.39
N TYR A 110 0.60 -7.47 7.56
CA TYR A 110 1.18 -7.99 8.81
C TYR A 110 1.51 -6.92 9.87
N THR A 111 1.36 -5.63 9.57
CA THR A 111 1.78 -4.55 10.50
C THR A 111 1.15 -4.67 11.89
N GLN A 112 -0.15 -4.97 11.97
CA GLN A 112 -0.83 -5.08 13.27
C GLN A 112 -0.38 -6.31 14.07
N ASP A 113 -0.05 -7.40 13.40
CA ASP A 113 0.48 -8.60 14.05
C ASP A 113 1.91 -8.38 14.55
N VAL A 114 2.73 -7.58 13.84
CA VAL A 114 4.03 -7.13 14.35
C VAL A 114 3.84 -6.27 15.60
N ARG A 115 2.95 -5.27 15.56
CA ARG A 115 2.63 -4.42 16.73
C ARG A 115 2.20 -5.24 17.93
N LYS A 116 1.32 -6.22 17.72
CA LYS A 116 0.87 -7.15 18.77
C LYS A 116 2.04 -7.94 19.37
N SER A 117 2.90 -8.51 18.53
CA SER A 117 4.03 -9.33 18.95
C SER A 117 5.14 -8.52 19.63
N MET A 118 5.27 -7.23 19.28
CA MET A 118 6.26 -6.29 19.85
C MET A 118 5.70 -5.42 20.98
N SER A 119 4.48 -5.65 21.43
CA SER A 119 3.85 -4.89 22.52
C SER A 119 4.74 -4.92 23.79
N GLY A 120 5.05 -3.73 24.32
CA GLY A 120 5.93 -3.57 25.47
C GLY A 120 7.43 -3.80 25.17
N LYS A 121 7.81 -4.02 23.90
CA LYS A 121 9.21 -4.26 23.48
C LYS A 121 9.73 -3.23 22.50
N ALA A 122 8.86 -2.64 21.66
CA ALA A 122 9.23 -1.61 20.70
C ALA A 122 8.03 -0.77 20.27
N ASN A 123 8.28 0.47 19.87
CA ASN A 123 7.36 1.35 19.17
C ASN A 123 7.40 1.02 17.68
N VAL A 124 6.37 0.37 17.14
CA VAL A 124 6.38 -0.10 15.75
C VAL A 124 5.58 0.85 14.86
N HIS A 125 6.30 1.64 14.09
CA HIS A 125 5.79 2.56 13.09
C HIS A 125 5.75 1.93 11.70
N ARG A 126 5.01 2.56 10.81
CA ARG A 126 4.98 2.22 9.39
C ARG A 126 5.17 3.48 8.55
N ALA A 127 5.83 3.34 7.40
CA ALA A 127 5.89 4.41 6.40
C ALA A 127 4.47 4.92 6.04
N PRO A 128 4.29 6.26 5.88
CA PRO A 128 2.97 6.88 5.65
C PRO A 128 2.44 6.64 4.23
N GLU A 129 2.82 5.53 3.61
CA GLU A 129 2.49 5.18 2.24
C GLU A 129 2.49 3.66 2.03
N ASN A 130 1.86 3.20 0.94
CA ASN A 130 2.14 1.89 0.37
C ASN A 130 3.33 2.04 -0.57
N CYS A 131 4.52 1.63 -0.12
CA CYS A 131 5.81 2.10 -0.64
C CYS A 131 6.08 1.73 -2.11
N GLY A 132 5.46 0.64 -2.62
CA GLY A 132 5.53 0.26 -4.03
C GLY A 132 6.94 -0.15 -4.49
N PRO A 133 7.37 0.22 -5.71
CA PRO A 133 8.66 -0.16 -6.26
C PRO A 133 9.82 0.67 -5.70
N THR A 134 11.04 0.16 -5.85
CA THR A 134 12.30 0.88 -5.49
C THR A 134 12.40 2.27 -6.09
N ALA A 135 11.86 2.50 -7.30
CA ALA A 135 11.83 3.81 -7.94
C ALA A 135 11.02 4.85 -7.13
N ASN A 136 9.93 4.42 -6.47
CA ASN A 136 9.18 5.27 -5.54
C ASN A 136 9.98 5.49 -4.25
N GLY A 137 10.62 4.41 -3.77
CA GLY A 137 11.47 4.47 -2.58
C GLY A 137 12.56 5.54 -2.67
N VAL A 138 13.31 5.55 -3.75
CA VAL A 138 14.37 6.56 -3.99
C VAL A 138 13.83 7.99 -3.96
N LYS A 139 12.60 8.20 -4.42
CA LYS A 139 11.96 9.53 -4.42
C LYS A 139 11.42 9.96 -3.06
N LYS A 140 11.00 9.00 -2.23
CA LYS A 140 10.19 9.27 -1.03
C LYS A 140 10.83 8.85 0.28
N ILE A 141 12.01 8.24 0.24
CA ILE A 141 12.66 7.69 1.43
C ILE A 141 12.80 8.72 2.56
N ASP A 142 13.07 10.00 2.24
CA ASP A 142 13.20 11.04 3.25
C ASP A 142 11.87 11.35 3.95
N ILE A 143 10.75 11.28 3.23
CA ILE A 143 9.41 11.41 3.82
C ILE A 143 9.13 10.24 4.77
N TRP A 144 9.51 9.03 4.38
CA TRP A 144 9.28 7.82 5.19
C TRP A 144 10.17 7.76 6.43
N LEU A 145 11.41 8.23 6.33
CA LEU A 145 12.34 8.30 7.45
C LEU A 145 11.97 9.40 8.46
N GLY A 146 11.28 10.46 8.01
CA GLY A 146 10.90 11.57 8.89
C GLY A 146 12.09 12.18 9.63
N ASP A 147 12.04 12.19 10.96
CA ASP A 147 13.12 12.72 11.82
C ASP A 147 14.36 11.81 11.88
N GLY A 148 14.32 10.64 11.26
CA GLY A 148 15.44 9.70 11.14
C GLY A 148 15.89 9.02 12.44
N LYS A 149 15.13 9.10 13.51
CA LYS A 149 15.45 8.51 14.82
C LYS A 149 14.89 7.08 14.93
N TRP A 150 15.53 6.15 14.25
CA TRP A 150 15.12 4.74 14.23
C TRP A 150 16.22 3.84 14.79
N ASP A 151 15.84 2.88 15.60
CA ASP A 151 16.75 1.82 16.09
C ASP A 151 16.82 0.67 15.09
N VAL A 152 15.67 0.35 14.45
CA VAL A 152 15.57 -0.70 13.42
C VAL A 152 14.70 -0.21 12.27
N ILE A 153 15.14 -0.49 11.05
CA ILE A 153 14.31 -0.36 9.84
C ILE A 153 14.18 -1.73 9.20
N HIS A 154 12.94 -2.26 9.19
CA HIS A 154 12.60 -3.48 8.50
C HIS A 154 11.93 -3.12 7.17
N PHE A 155 12.48 -3.57 6.03
CA PHE A 155 12.02 -3.12 4.73
C PHE A 155 11.96 -4.24 3.69
N ASN A 156 11.07 -4.07 2.70
CA ASN A 156 10.93 -4.94 1.54
C ASN A 156 10.68 -4.11 0.29
N PHE A 157 11.30 -4.53 -0.80
CA PHE A 157 10.99 -4.14 -2.18
C PHE A 157 11.17 -5.37 -3.08
N GLY A 158 10.24 -5.64 -3.98
CA GLY A 158 10.40 -6.78 -4.89
C GLY A 158 9.20 -7.00 -5.80
N ILE A 159 8.00 -7.27 -5.28
CA ILE A 159 6.84 -7.61 -6.12
C ILE A 159 6.46 -6.50 -7.10
N HIS A 160 6.63 -5.25 -6.71
CA HIS A 160 6.40 -4.09 -7.58
C HIS A 160 7.58 -3.82 -8.52
N ASP A 161 8.74 -4.39 -8.26
CA ASP A 161 9.95 -4.29 -9.08
C ASP A 161 10.15 -5.48 -10.02
N ARG A 162 9.25 -6.45 -10.04
CA ARG A 162 9.43 -7.69 -10.80
C ARG A 162 9.75 -7.47 -12.29
N LYS A 163 9.24 -6.38 -12.90
CA LYS A 163 9.54 -5.98 -14.27
C LYS A 163 10.64 -4.92 -14.42
N THR A 164 11.21 -4.45 -13.30
CA THR A 164 12.37 -3.54 -13.30
C THR A 164 13.61 -4.31 -13.75
N SER A 165 14.50 -3.68 -14.54
CA SER A 165 15.77 -4.32 -14.92
C SER A 165 16.60 -4.69 -13.69
N ALA A 166 17.41 -5.75 -13.80
CA ALA A 166 18.31 -6.18 -12.71
C ALA A 166 19.21 -5.03 -12.23
N ALA A 167 19.85 -4.32 -13.18
CA ALA A 167 20.76 -3.21 -12.89
C ALA A 167 20.05 -2.03 -12.19
N ASP A 168 18.85 -1.64 -12.64
CA ASP A 168 18.09 -0.55 -12.00
C ASP A 168 17.63 -0.95 -10.60
N TYR A 169 17.19 -2.19 -10.41
CA TYR A 169 16.75 -2.68 -9.12
C TYR A 169 17.91 -2.69 -8.11
N GLU A 170 19.06 -3.23 -8.50
CA GLU A 170 20.28 -3.25 -7.69
C GLU A 170 20.71 -1.84 -7.30
N THR A 171 20.87 -0.95 -8.30
CA THR A 171 21.30 0.45 -8.07
C THR A 171 20.36 1.17 -7.11
N ARG A 172 19.06 1.01 -7.25
CA ARG A 172 18.07 1.66 -6.38
C ARG A 172 18.07 1.08 -4.97
N LEU A 173 18.23 -0.25 -4.81
CA LEU A 173 18.39 -0.87 -3.50
C LEU A 173 19.63 -0.34 -2.78
N GLU A 174 20.78 -0.24 -3.46
CA GLU A 174 22.01 0.31 -2.89
C GLU A 174 21.83 1.77 -2.41
N ALA A 175 21.16 2.59 -3.23
CA ALA A 175 20.84 3.98 -2.85
C ALA A 175 19.95 4.05 -1.60
N LEU A 176 18.92 3.21 -1.54
CA LEU A 176 18.01 3.11 -0.39
C LEU A 176 18.74 2.66 0.88
N ILE A 177 19.56 1.61 0.79
CA ILE A 177 20.37 1.11 1.92
C ILE A 177 21.33 2.21 2.41
N THR A 178 22.02 2.87 1.49
CA THR A 178 22.94 3.97 1.83
C THR A 178 22.20 5.07 2.60
N ARG A 179 21.03 5.49 2.13
CA ARG A 179 20.23 6.52 2.80
C ARG A 179 19.69 6.07 4.16
N MET A 180 19.20 4.85 4.26
CA MET A 180 18.71 4.30 5.55
C MET A 180 19.84 4.15 6.57
N LYS A 181 21.02 3.72 6.16
CA LYS A 181 22.22 3.64 7.06
C LYS A 181 22.63 4.98 7.67
N GLN A 182 22.38 6.09 6.99
CA GLN A 182 22.67 7.43 7.53
C GLN A 182 21.83 7.77 8.78
N THR A 183 20.73 7.05 9.03
CA THR A 183 19.94 7.21 10.27
C THR A 183 20.61 6.56 11.49
N GLY A 184 21.60 5.70 11.29
CA GLY A 184 22.21 4.89 12.34
C GLY A 184 21.41 3.61 12.69
N ALA A 185 20.25 3.40 12.09
CA ALA A 185 19.39 2.25 12.35
C ALA A 185 20.04 0.94 11.91
N LYS A 186 19.77 -0.15 12.64
CA LYS A 186 20.01 -1.51 12.16
C LYS A 186 19.01 -1.85 11.08
N LEU A 187 19.47 -2.39 9.94
CA LEU A 187 18.63 -2.67 8.78
C LEU A 187 18.31 -4.15 8.69
N ILE A 188 17.07 -4.48 8.37
CA ILE A 188 16.60 -5.84 8.09
C ILE A 188 15.83 -5.81 6.77
N PHE A 189 16.30 -6.55 5.78
CA PHE A 189 15.57 -6.75 4.52
C PHE A 189 14.70 -8.00 4.62
N ALA A 190 13.41 -7.89 4.29
CA ALA A 190 12.55 -9.04 4.11
C ALA A 190 12.55 -9.46 2.64
N THR A 191 12.79 -10.74 2.35
CA THR A 191 12.61 -11.27 1.00
C THR A 191 11.14 -11.16 0.58
N THR A 192 10.89 -10.92 -0.70
CA THR A 192 9.53 -10.92 -1.25
C THR A 192 8.92 -12.30 -1.11
N THR A 193 7.69 -12.32 -0.59
CA THR A 193 6.95 -13.55 -0.27
C THR A 193 6.67 -14.41 -1.51
N PRO A 194 6.49 -15.73 -1.35
CA PRO A 194 6.08 -16.59 -2.45
C PRO A 194 4.67 -16.27 -2.92
N VAL A 195 4.36 -16.58 -4.17
CA VAL A 195 3.04 -16.37 -4.79
C VAL A 195 2.52 -17.73 -5.29
N PRO A 196 1.21 -18.04 -5.10
CA PRO A 196 0.62 -19.25 -5.62
C PRO A 196 0.77 -19.34 -7.15
N PRO A 197 1.19 -20.49 -7.70
CA PRO A 197 1.41 -20.63 -9.14
C PRO A 197 0.12 -20.56 -9.98
N ASP A 198 -1.03 -20.76 -9.37
CA ASP A 198 -2.36 -20.61 -9.99
C ASP A 198 -2.87 -19.15 -9.99
N THR A 199 -2.13 -18.20 -9.44
CA THR A 199 -2.35 -16.77 -9.63
C THR A 199 -2.24 -16.42 -11.12
N LYS A 200 -3.00 -15.43 -11.59
CA LYS A 200 -2.87 -14.96 -12.97
C LYS A 200 -1.40 -14.60 -13.26
N ASP A 201 -0.82 -15.17 -14.30
CA ASP A 201 0.61 -15.06 -14.66
C ASP A 201 1.55 -15.59 -13.56
N GLY A 202 1.07 -16.49 -12.68
CA GLY A 202 1.74 -16.89 -11.46
C GLY A 202 3.13 -17.49 -11.68
N LEU A 203 3.34 -18.33 -12.69
CA LEU A 203 4.66 -18.89 -13.01
C LEU A 203 5.67 -17.81 -13.42
N GLU A 204 5.24 -16.81 -14.20
CA GLU A 204 6.09 -15.68 -14.56
C GLU A 204 6.42 -14.84 -13.31
N ILE A 205 5.40 -14.56 -12.49
CA ILE A 205 5.58 -13.81 -11.23
C ILE A 205 6.54 -14.53 -10.30
N VAL A 206 6.42 -15.84 -10.11
CA VAL A 206 7.33 -16.64 -9.28
C VAL A 206 8.77 -16.52 -9.78
N THR A 207 8.99 -16.65 -11.10
CA THR A 207 10.32 -16.51 -11.71
C THR A 207 10.91 -15.12 -11.45
N GLN A 208 10.12 -14.07 -11.67
CA GLN A 208 10.53 -12.69 -11.45
C GLN A 208 10.82 -12.38 -9.96
N ILE A 209 10.02 -12.92 -9.03
CA ILE A 209 10.26 -12.78 -7.59
C ILE A 209 11.55 -13.47 -7.19
N ASN A 210 11.81 -14.70 -7.67
CA ASN A 210 13.03 -15.42 -7.37
C ASN A 210 14.26 -14.65 -7.86
N GLU A 211 14.22 -14.08 -9.07
CA GLU A 211 15.28 -13.21 -9.58
C GLU A 211 15.51 -11.98 -8.67
N LYS A 212 14.45 -11.27 -8.28
CA LYS A 212 14.58 -10.09 -7.42
C LYS A 212 15.08 -10.46 -6.02
N ASN A 213 14.62 -11.56 -5.45
CA ASN A 213 15.13 -12.05 -4.16
C ASN A 213 16.61 -12.42 -4.23
N ALA A 214 17.07 -13.05 -5.33
CA ALA A 214 18.48 -13.37 -5.52
C ALA A 214 19.34 -12.10 -5.58
N ILE A 215 18.96 -11.13 -6.41
CA ILE A 215 19.66 -9.82 -6.51
C ILE A 215 19.69 -9.13 -5.15
N ALA A 216 18.53 -9.01 -4.50
CA ALA A 216 18.43 -8.35 -3.20
C ALA A 216 19.31 -9.02 -2.15
N THR A 217 19.33 -10.36 -2.11
CA THR A 217 20.18 -11.13 -1.18
C THR A 217 21.66 -10.78 -1.36
N GLN A 218 22.14 -10.72 -2.60
CA GLN A 218 23.53 -10.34 -2.90
C GLN A 218 23.83 -8.91 -2.45
N VAL A 219 22.92 -7.96 -2.74
CA VAL A 219 23.06 -6.57 -2.29
C VAL A 219 23.09 -6.50 -0.76
N MET A 220 22.20 -7.19 -0.07
CA MET A 220 22.15 -7.19 1.41
C MET A 220 23.45 -7.75 2.01
N GLN A 221 23.95 -8.87 1.46
CA GLN A 221 25.22 -9.46 1.89
C GLN A 221 26.41 -8.50 1.69
N LYS A 222 26.50 -7.85 0.51
CA LYS A 222 27.53 -6.84 0.21
C LYS A 222 27.50 -5.68 1.22
N HIS A 223 26.33 -5.28 1.65
CA HIS A 223 26.15 -4.17 2.58
C HIS A 223 26.08 -4.59 4.07
N GLY A 224 26.19 -5.87 4.40
CA GLY A 224 26.07 -6.35 5.78
C GLY A 224 24.68 -6.09 6.39
N VAL A 225 23.62 -6.15 5.59
CA VAL A 225 22.23 -5.99 6.04
C VAL A 225 21.67 -7.35 6.41
N ALA A 226 21.02 -7.44 7.57
CA ALA A 226 20.36 -8.68 8.00
C ALA A 226 19.21 -9.05 7.05
N ILE A 227 19.00 -10.34 6.84
CA ILE A 227 17.94 -10.85 5.97
C ILE A 227 16.91 -11.62 6.80
N ASN A 228 15.65 -11.23 6.68
CA ASN A 228 14.49 -11.97 7.13
C ASN A 228 13.90 -12.71 5.91
N ASP A 229 14.24 -13.99 5.75
CA ASP A 229 13.79 -14.77 4.60
C ASP A 229 12.33 -15.23 4.73
N LEU A 230 11.41 -14.28 4.48
CA LEU A 230 9.97 -14.55 4.46
C LEU A 230 9.58 -15.49 3.31
N HIS A 231 10.30 -15.48 2.19
CA HIS A 231 10.01 -16.35 1.06
C HIS A 231 10.15 -17.83 1.45
N SER A 232 11.31 -18.23 1.93
CA SER A 232 11.56 -19.61 2.34
C SER A 232 10.74 -20.02 3.56
N PHE A 233 10.47 -19.08 4.48
CA PHE A 233 9.65 -19.34 5.65
C PHE A 233 8.19 -19.68 5.31
N LEU A 234 7.62 -19.01 4.30
CA LEU A 234 6.19 -19.18 3.95
C LEU A 234 5.97 -20.26 2.88
N ALA A 235 6.96 -20.53 2.02
CA ALA A 235 6.81 -21.45 0.89
C ALA A 235 6.26 -22.85 1.26
N PRO A 236 6.70 -23.52 2.35
CA PRO A 236 6.19 -24.85 2.72
C PRO A 236 4.72 -24.90 3.13
N GLN A 237 4.13 -23.78 3.49
CA GLN A 237 2.76 -23.69 4.00
C GLN A 237 1.85 -22.79 3.13
N LEU A 238 2.33 -22.40 1.95
CA LEU A 238 1.72 -21.40 1.09
C LEU A 238 0.24 -21.70 0.78
N GLU A 239 -0.11 -22.95 0.45
CA GLU A 239 -1.46 -23.38 0.11
C GLU A 239 -2.49 -23.07 1.23
N GLY A 240 -2.09 -23.21 2.49
CA GLY A 240 -3.00 -22.97 3.63
C GLY A 240 -3.11 -21.51 4.09
N ILE A 241 -2.24 -20.62 3.57
CA ILE A 241 -2.10 -19.25 4.06
C ILE A 241 -2.26 -18.18 2.98
N ALA A 242 -2.10 -18.51 1.70
CA ALA A 242 -2.32 -17.57 0.60
C ALA A 242 -3.81 -17.45 0.27
N ASN A 243 -4.22 -16.29 -0.23
CA ASN A 243 -5.53 -16.14 -0.86
C ASN A 243 -5.50 -16.82 -2.24
N PRO A 244 -6.56 -17.56 -2.62
CA PRO A 244 -6.62 -18.20 -3.93
C PRO A 244 -6.44 -17.20 -5.08
N LYS A 245 -5.56 -17.49 -6.02
CA LYS A 245 -5.32 -16.69 -7.23
C LYS A 245 -4.90 -15.23 -6.97
N ASP A 246 -4.32 -14.97 -5.80
CA ASP A 246 -3.90 -13.64 -5.37
C ASP A 246 -2.46 -13.67 -4.82
N VAL A 247 -1.79 -12.55 -4.82
CA VAL A 247 -0.46 -12.36 -4.23
C VAL A 247 -0.53 -12.10 -2.72
N HIS A 248 -1.74 -11.89 -2.19
CA HIS A 248 -1.97 -11.59 -0.78
C HIS A 248 -2.31 -12.84 0.04
N PHE A 249 -2.32 -12.69 1.34
CA PHE A 249 -2.46 -13.76 2.31
C PHE A 249 -3.76 -13.63 3.10
N ASN A 250 -4.23 -14.73 3.66
CA ASN A 250 -5.31 -14.74 4.63
C ASN A 250 -4.81 -14.29 6.02
N ALA A 251 -5.71 -14.17 6.99
CA ALA A 251 -5.38 -13.71 8.34
C ALA A 251 -4.28 -14.55 9.01
N LYS A 252 -4.29 -15.88 8.82
CA LYS A 252 -3.26 -16.78 9.35
C LYS A 252 -1.90 -16.53 8.72
N GLY A 253 -1.85 -16.27 7.42
CA GLY A 253 -0.61 -15.93 6.72
C GLY A 253 -0.01 -14.62 7.24
N TYR A 254 -0.82 -13.60 7.44
CA TYR A 254 -0.36 -12.33 8.02
C TYR A 254 0.09 -12.46 9.47
N GLU A 255 -0.61 -13.24 10.29
CA GLU A 255 -0.19 -13.53 11.66
C GLU A 255 1.19 -14.20 11.71
N LEU A 256 1.41 -15.24 10.89
CA LEU A 256 2.71 -15.93 10.80
C LEU A 256 3.83 -14.98 10.35
N MET A 257 3.56 -14.13 9.35
CA MET A 257 4.52 -13.11 8.91
C MET A 257 4.82 -12.11 10.03
N GLY A 258 3.80 -11.62 10.72
CA GLY A 258 3.95 -10.67 11.83
C GLY A 258 4.83 -11.22 12.94
N GLN A 259 4.64 -12.49 13.32
CA GLN A 259 5.47 -13.18 14.31
C GLN A 259 6.93 -13.34 13.82
N GLN A 260 7.14 -13.72 12.56
CA GLN A 260 8.48 -13.89 11.99
C GLN A 260 9.21 -12.54 11.86
N VAL A 261 8.51 -11.48 11.46
CA VAL A 261 9.06 -10.12 11.40
C VAL A 261 9.44 -9.63 12.79
N ALA A 262 8.57 -9.81 13.79
CA ALA A 262 8.87 -9.47 15.18
C ALA A 262 10.11 -10.20 15.70
N LYS A 263 10.23 -11.51 15.43
CA LYS A 263 11.41 -12.31 15.78
C LYS A 263 12.69 -11.77 15.14
N ALA A 264 12.63 -11.39 13.86
CA ALA A 264 13.76 -10.79 13.15
C ALA A 264 14.17 -9.44 13.79
N ILE A 265 13.21 -8.59 14.14
CA ILE A 265 13.45 -7.32 14.84
C ILE A 265 14.08 -7.56 16.21
N GLU A 266 13.55 -8.48 17.02
CA GLU A 266 14.09 -8.82 18.34
C GLU A 266 15.55 -9.33 18.25
N SER A 267 15.91 -10.04 17.18
CA SER A 267 17.26 -10.59 17.02
C SER A 267 18.33 -9.52 16.86
N VAL A 268 17.98 -8.35 16.36
CA VAL A 268 18.91 -7.22 16.18
C VAL A 268 18.83 -6.17 17.30
N LEU A 269 17.76 -6.15 18.08
CA LEU A 269 17.63 -5.23 19.22
C LEU A 269 18.44 -5.67 20.46
N LYS A 270 18.83 -6.94 20.51
CA LYS A 270 19.66 -7.53 21.59
C LYS A 270 21.07 -6.99 21.64
#